data_4afafeb09ed503fb4c8903f2e4820b72
#
_entry.id   4afafeb09ed503fb4c8903f2e4820b72
#
_cell.length_a   1.000
_cell.length_b   1.000
_cell.length_c   1.000
_cell.angle_alpha   90.00
_cell.angle_beta   90.00
_cell.angle_gamma   90.00
#
_symmetry.space_group_name_H-M   'P 1'
#
loop_
_entity.id
_entity.type
_entity.pdbx_description
1 polymer ?
#
loop_
_entity_poly.entity_id
_entity_poly.type
_entity_poly.pdbx_seq_one_letter_code
_entity_poly.pdbx_strand_id
1 'polypeptide(L)'
;MAGKFLVLWKLELGRATTGVISAVLRQQDYGARLLAEGKLEARYHLVGGHGGAWIYNVESNEELDRLLAQAPVYNIASYEVHALAEMVAPVLMGESPPG
;
A
#
# COMPACT_ATOMS: atom_id res chain seq x y z
N MET A 1 -17.22 0.98 5.71
CA MET A 1 -16.83 -0.38 5.55
C MET A 1 -15.36 -0.47 5.26
N ALA A 2 -14.68 -1.32 5.95
CA ALA A 2 -13.25 -1.42 5.78
C ALA A 2 -12.88 -2.04 4.44
N GLY A 3 -11.83 -1.59 3.85
CA GLY A 3 -11.32 -2.10 2.59
C GLY A 3 -9.83 -2.39 2.67
N LYS A 4 -9.39 -3.36 1.90
CA LYS A 4 -8.00 -3.75 1.87
C LYS A 4 -7.45 -3.44 0.47
N PHE A 5 -6.29 -2.81 0.43
CA PHE A 5 -5.69 -2.41 -0.84
C PHE A 5 -4.21 -2.76 -0.87
N LEU A 6 -3.79 -3.33 -1.99
CA LEU A 6 -2.37 -3.50 -2.25
C LEU A 6 -1.91 -2.25 -3.00
N VAL A 7 -0.92 -1.58 -2.47
CA VAL A 7 -0.36 -0.39 -3.10
C VAL A 7 1.09 -0.66 -3.43
N LEU A 8 1.40 -0.64 -4.72
CA LEU A 8 2.77 -0.73 -5.19
C LEU A 8 3.25 0.69 -5.42
N TRP A 9 4.37 1.06 -4.81
CA TRP A 9 4.90 2.40 -5.01
C TRP A 9 6.38 2.32 -5.38
N LYS A 10 6.81 3.25 -6.20
CA LYS A 10 8.18 3.28 -6.68
C LYS A 10 8.64 4.71 -6.70
N LEU A 11 9.89 4.93 -6.30
CA LEU A 11 10.48 6.25 -6.41
C LEU A 11 10.77 6.56 -7.87
N GLU A 12 10.38 7.75 -8.28
CA GLU A 12 10.68 8.23 -9.62
C GLU A 12 11.94 9.06 -9.50
N LEU A 13 13.07 8.45 -9.77
CA LEU A 13 14.35 9.11 -9.54
C LEU A 13 14.51 10.39 -10.35
N GLY A 14 13.82 10.49 -11.48
CA GLY A 14 13.84 11.72 -12.25
C GLY A 14 13.17 12.89 -11.56
N ARG A 15 12.35 12.63 -10.53
CA ARG A 15 11.73 13.67 -9.75
C ARG A 15 12.47 13.91 -8.44
N ALA A 16 13.48 13.10 -8.15
CA ALA A 16 14.15 13.21 -6.88
C ALA A 16 15.02 14.46 -6.85
N THR A 17 15.03 15.13 -5.71
CA THR A 17 15.84 16.31 -5.50
C THR A 17 16.66 16.08 -4.25
N THR A 18 17.33 17.12 -3.75
CA THR A 18 18.04 17.00 -2.49
C THR A 18 17.03 16.67 -1.43
N GLY A 19 17.36 15.84 -0.49
CA GLY A 19 16.42 15.44 0.56
C GLY A 19 15.71 14.15 0.28
N VAL A 20 15.96 13.48 -0.85
CA VAL A 20 15.31 12.23 -1.16
C VAL A 20 15.62 11.18 -0.09
N ILE A 21 16.85 11.15 0.42
CA ILE A 21 17.21 10.19 1.46
C ILE A 21 16.42 10.46 2.72
N SER A 22 16.27 11.72 3.09
CA SER A 22 15.48 12.08 4.25
C SER A 22 14.01 11.66 4.07
N ALA A 23 13.47 11.84 2.86
CA ALA A 23 12.09 11.44 2.59
C ALA A 23 11.94 9.92 2.71
N VAL A 24 12.91 9.14 2.23
CA VAL A 24 12.87 7.70 2.32
C VAL A 24 12.91 7.25 3.78
N LEU A 25 13.75 7.87 4.59
CA LEU A 25 13.81 7.53 6.00
C LEU A 25 12.50 7.86 6.70
N ARG A 26 11.91 9.02 6.39
CA ARG A 26 10.61 9.38 6.96
C ARG A 26 9.50 8.46 6.47
N GLN A 27 9.62 7.93 5.24
CA GLN A 27 8.66 6.97 4.72
C GLN A 27 8.67 5.69 5.55
N GLN A 28 9.85 5.24 5.98
CA GLN A 28 9.94 4.06 6.83
C GLN A 28 9.26 4.31 8.17
N ASP A 29 9.46 5.48 8.77
CA ASP A 29 8.80 5.82 10.02
C ASP A 29 7.30 5.94 9.84
N TYR A 30 6.88 6.52 8.73
CA TYR A 30 5.46 6.65 8.40
C TYR A 30 4.81 5.28 8.33
N GLY A 31 5.45 4.33 7.63
CA GLY A 31 4.93 2.98 7.52
C GLY A 31 4.87 2.27 8.87
N ALA A 32 5.89 2.46 9.71
CA ALA A 32 5.89 1.87 11.03
C ALA A 32 4.72 2.40 11.87
N ARG A 33 4.44 3.70 11.77
CA ARG A 33 3.32 4.29 12.48
C ARG A 33 1.99 3.73 11.99
N LEU A 34 1.83 3.61 10.68
CA LEU A 34 0.59 3.07 10.12
C LEU A 34 0.39 1.61 10.51
N LEU A 35 1.47 0.83 10.62
CA LEU A 35 1.35 -0.54 11.10
C LEU A 35 0.86 -0.54 12.55
N ALA A 36 1.42 0.32 13.37
CA ALA A 36 1.02 0.40 14.77
C ALA A 36 -0.43 0.84 14.93
N GLU A 37 -0.93 1.66 14.00
CA GLU A 37 -2.29 2.15 14.05
C GLU A 37 -3.29 1.22 13.37
N GLY A 38 -2.82 0.13 12.79
CA GLY A 38 -3.70 -0.80 12.09
C GLY A 38 -4.13 -0.35 10.70
N LYS A 39 -3.54 0.74 10.18
CA LYS A 39 -3.85 1.21 8.85
C LYS A 39 -3.07 0.48 7.78
N LEU A 40 -1.96 -0.14 8.13
CA LEU A 40 -1.24 -1.05 7.26
C LEU A 40 -1.31 -2.43 7.88
N GLU A 41 -1.49 -3.44 7.03
CA GLU A 41 -1.49 -4.81 7.48
C GLU A 41 -0.10 -5.40 7.29
N ALA A 42 0.59 -5.02 6.24
CA ALA A 42 1.94 -5.52 5.94
C ALA A 42 2.63 -4.56 4.99
N ARG A 43 3.96 -4.63 4.98
CA ARG A 43 4.73 -3.85 4.02
C ARG A 43 5.95 -4.64 3.61
N TYR A 44 6.30 -4.56 2.34
CA TYR A 44 7.41 -5.29 1.76
C TYR A 44 8.22 -4.36 0.86
N HIS A 45 9.49 -4.65 0.75
CA HIS A 45 10.36 -3.95 -0.19
C HIS A 45 10.31 -4.69 -1.53
N LEU A 46 10.31 -3.96 -2.63
CA LEU A 46 10.36 -4.58 -3.95
C LEU A 46 11.80 -4.93 -4.26
N VAL A 47 12.08 -6.22 -4.45
CA VAL A 47 13.43 -6.67 -4.70
C VAL A 47 13.93 -6.07 -6.00
N GLY A 48 15.12 -5.48 -5.95
CA GLY A 48 15.73 -4.88 -7.15
C GLY A 48 15.20 -3.52 -7.51
N GLY A 49 14.30 -2.95 -6.71
CA GLY A 49 13.71 -1.66 -7.03
C GLY A 49 13.85 -0.67 -5.90
N HIS A 50 13.29 0.52 -6.11
CA HIS A 50 13.29 1.58 -5.10
C HIS A 50 11.85 1.86 -4.71
N GLY A 51 11.22 0.92 -4.07
CA GLY A 51 9.83 1.08 -3.68
C GLY A 51 9.36 -0.06 -2.83
N GLY A 52 8.06 -0.15 -2.66
CA GLY A 52 7.48 -1.15 -1.79
C GLY A 52 6.12 -1.64 -2.25
N ALA A 53 5.69 -2.72 -1.63
CA ALA A 53 4.35 -3.25 -1.78
C ALA A 53 3.75 -3.22 -0.39
N TRP A 54 2.81 -2.29 -0.16
CA TRP A 54 2.21 -2.10 1.14
C TRP A 54 0.73 -2.47 1.08
N ILE A 55 0.26 -3.18 2.07
CA ILE A 55 -1.14 -3.56 2.15
C ILE A 55 -1.82 -2.68 3.17
N TYR A 56 -2.74 -1.82 2.70
CA TYR A 56 -3.47 -0.90 3.53
C TYR A 56 -4.81 -1.49 3.96
N ASN A 57 -5.22 -1.13 5.16
CA ASN A 57 -6.49 -1.55 5.71
C ASN A 57 -7.20 -0.28 6.15
N VAL A 58 -8.15 0.18 5.36
CA VAL A 58 -8.76 1.50 5.53
C VAL A 58 -10.27 1.40 5.52
N GLU A 59 -10.91 2.46 6.00
CA GLU A 59 -12.37 2.48 6.06
C GLU A 59 -13.02 2.94 4.77
N SER A 60 -12.29 3.65 3.92
CA SER A 60 -12.86 4.19 2.69
C SER A 60 -11.78 4.48 1.69
N ASN A 61 -12.16 4.69 0.44
CA ASN A 61 -11.25 5.12 -0.59
C ASN A 61 -10.66 6.48 -0.26
N GLU A 62 -11.45 7.33 0.36
CA GLU A 62 -11.01 8.67 0.74
C GLU A 62 -9.92 8.61 1.81
N GLU A 63 -10.04 7.65 2.73
CA GLU A 63 -8.99 7.49 3.72
C GLU A 63 -7.70 7.04 3.06
N LEU A 64 -7.77 6.09 2.13
CA LEU A 64 -6.59 5.63 1.41
C LEU A 64 -5.93 6.79 0.67
N ASP A 65 -6.72 7.58 -0.05
CA ASP A 65 -6.21 8.70 -0.80
C ASP A 65 -5.48 9.68 0.12
N ARG A 66 -6.04 9.95 1.28
CA ARG A 66 -5.42 10.85 2.24
C ARG A 66 -4.10 10.27 2.78
N LEU A 67 -4.09 8.98 3.09
CA LEU A 67 -2.87 8.36 3.61
C LEU A 67 -1.76 8.35 2.57
N LEU A 68 -2.09 8.14 1.30
CA LEU A 68 -1.09 8.21 0.24
C LEU A 68 -0.58 9.63 0.05
N ALA A 69 -1.47 10.61 0.10
CA ALA A 69 -1.08 12.00 -0.07
C ALA A 69 -0.22 12.51 1.08
N GLN A 70 -0.34 11.92 2.27
CA GLN A 70 0.45 12.31 3.42
C GLN A 70 1.79 11.59 3.48
N ALA A 71 2.03 10.63 2.60
CA ALA A 71 3.27 9.86 2.63
C ALA A 71 4.46 10.77 2.28
N PRO A 72 5.57 10.65 3.00
CA PRO A 72 6.73 11.51 2.75
C PRO A 72 7.27 11.45 1.34
N VAL A 73 7.07 10.34 0.63
CA VAL A 73 7.58 10.20 -0.74
C VAL A 73 6.52 10.51 -1.80
N TYR A 74 5.37 11.04 -1.40
CA TYR A 74 4.24 11.19 -2.33
C TYR A 74 4.63 11.91 -3.62
N ASN A 75 5.38 13.00 -3.52
CA ASN A 75 5.69 13.82 -4.69
C ASN A 75 6.82 13.24 -5.55
N ILE A 76 7.52 12.23 -5.06
CA ILE A 76 8.63 11.64 -5.80
C ILE A 76 8.41 10.16 -6.07
N ALA A 77 7.18 9.70 -5.96
CA ALA A 77 6.84 8.30 -6.19
C ALA A 77 5.65 8.18 -7.12
N SER A 78 5.56 7.06 -7.80
CA SER A 78 4.36 6.69 -8.51
C SER A 78 3.68 5.59 -7.73
N TYR A 79 2.36 5.49 -7.87
CA TYR A 79 1.56 4.54 -7.11
C TYR A 79 0.68 3.73 -8.04
N GLU A 80 0.55 2.45 -7.72
CA GLU A 80 -0.38 1.57 -8.41
C GLU A 80 -1.23 0.93 -7.32
N VAL A 81 -2.54 1.12 -7.37
CA VAL A 81 -3.44 0.73 -6.31
C VAL A 81 -4.37 -0.37 -6.78
N HIS A 82 -4.45 -1.44 -6.01
CA HIS A 82 -5.31 -2.58 -6.33
C HIS A 82 -6.20 -2.88 -5.14
N ALA A 83 -7.49 -2.82 -5.32
CA ALA A 83 -8.43 -3.22 -4.28
C ALA A 83 -8.42 -4.74 -4.16
N LEU A 84 -8.39 -5.22 -2.95
CA LEU A 84 -8.34 -6.67 -2.70
C LEU A 84 -9.65 -7.13 -2.08
N ALA A 85 -10.07 -8.30 -2.48
CA ALA A 85 -11.26 -8.91 -1.92
C ALA A 85 -10.90 -10.28 -1.36
N GLU A 86 -11.61 -10.70 -0.34
CA GLU A 86 -11.41 -12.02 0.19
C GLU A 86 -11.83 -13.04 -0.84
N MET A 87 -11.06 -14.11 -0.96
CA MET A 87 -11.44 -15.17 -1.85
C MET A 87 -12.55 -15.96 -1.24
N VAL A 88 -13.60 -16.19 -2.03
CA VAL A 88 -14.73 -16.98 -1.57
C VAL A 88 -14.47 -18.44 -1.89
N ALA A 89 -14.82 -19.33 -1.00
CA ALA A 89 -14.62 -20.75 -1.23
C ALA A 89 -15.35 -21.18 -2.49
N PRO A 90 -14.77 -22.08 -3.25
CA PRO A 90 -15.38 -22.48 -4.52
C PRO A 90 -16.82 -22.94 -4.40
N VAL A 91 -17.17 -23.60 -3.32
CA VAL A 91 -18.53 -24.09 -3.18
C VAL A 91 -19.48 -22.93 -3.15
N LEU A 92 -19.05 -21.78 -2.68
CA LEU A 92 -19.92 -20.65 -2.63
C LEU A 92 -20.08 -19.99 -3.97
N MET A 93 -19.30 -20.39 -4.95
CA MET A 93 -19.40 -19.84 -6.24
C MET A 93 -20.26 -20.66 -7.14
N GLY A 94 -21.07 -21.49 -6.55
CA GLY A 94 -22.02 -22.22 -7.30
C GLY A 94 -21.61 -23.54 -7.80
N GLU A 95 -20.41 -23.90 -7.52
CA GLU A 95 -19.98 -25.11 -7.93
C GLU A 95 -20.39 -26.09 -7.07
N SER A 96 -20.96 -26.96 -7.38
CA SER A 96 -21.25 -27.88 -6.56
C SER A 96 -20.21 -28.60 -6.17
N PRO A 97 -20.11 -28.90 -5.15
CA PRO A 97 -19.08 -29.55 -4.73
C PRO A 97 -19.34 -30.72 -5.17
N PRO A 98 -18.93 -31.11 -5.65
CA PRO A 98 -19.02 -32.18 -5.90
C PRO A 98 -18.80 -32.85 -4.96
N GLY A 99 -19.29 -32.98 -4.66
CA GLY A 99 -18.97 -33.79 -3.71
C GLY A 99 -17.94 -33.42 -3.34
#